data_5c7677030b6a05a8953859c8608ea66f
#
_entry.id   5c7677030b6a05a8953859c8608ea66f
#
_cell.length_a   1.000
_cell.length_b   1.000
_cell.length_c   1.000
_cell.angle_alpha   90.00
_cell.angle_beta   90.00
_cell.angle_gamma   90.00
#
_symmetry.space_group_name_H-M   'P 1'
#
loop_
_entity.id
_entity.type
_entity.pdbx_description
1 polymer ?
#
loop_
_entity_poly.entity_id
_entity_poly.type
_entity_poly.pdbx_seq_one_letter_code
_entity_poly.pdbx_strand_id
1 'polypeptide(L)'
;MKTLKNLIAAILTLTLVLGLTACGGSNTEETSQESGDTETTSYKIGISQYGEHGSLDNCREGFLEGLAQAGIVEGENLEVLYENAHFDNQMTTQIGQTFSAADVDLMVGIATPSAVACYNAAEDKDIPVIFTAITDPVEANLDSGNVTGTSDALPVEGQLKLIRALQPDADTIGIIYTTSEPNSVSAIRTYEELAGDYGFTIDAVGVAAQEEVTQAADTLISRGVDCLSNLTDNNVVGVLSAILEKTNEAGIPIYGSEVEQVKLGCVAGAGIDYVQLGIQTGLMAAKVLTGEATCSDMPYETIENYGLYINSDAIAAMGLTVPDDIASQAQECAE
;
A
#
# COMPACT_ATOMS: atom_id res chain seq x y z
N MET A 1 -2.69 63.61 -24.22
CA MET A 1 -2.58 64.00 -25.66
C MET A 1 -2.89 62.78 -26.47
N LYS A 2 -4.04 62.78 -27.01
CA LYS A 2 -4.40 62.67 -28.42
C LYS A 2 -4.14 61.28 -28.99
N THR A 3 -5.20 60.49 -29.15
CA THR A 3 -6.11 60.32 -30.31
C THR A 3 -5.47 59.56 -31.44
N LEU A 4 -6.11 58.48 -31.94
CA LEU A 4 -7.13 58.51 -32.98
C LEU A 4 -7.44 57.02 -33.32
N LYS A 5 -8.54 56.43 -33.12
CA LYS A 5 -9.82 56.46 -33.84
C LYS A 5 -9.78 55.97 -35.29
N ASN A 6 -10.64 55.01 -35.50
CA ASN A 6 -11.52 54.80 -36.67
C ASN A 6 -10.96 53.89 -37.78
N LEU A 7 -11.71 53.18 -38.53
CA LEU A 7 -13.17 52.83 -38.66
C LEU A 7 -13.30 51.96 -39.92
N ILE A 8 -14.41 51.24 -40.05
CA ILE A 8 -15.16 50.89 -41.28
C ILE A 8 -14.74 49.62 -42.00
N ALA A 9 -15.55 48.73 -42.28
CA ALA A 9 -16.94 48.34 -42.40
C ALA A 9 -17.09 47.35 -43.57
N ALA A 10 -17.85 46.33 -43.31
CA ALA A 10 -18.77 45.59 -44.17
C ALA A 10 -18.63 45.66 -45.70
N ILE A 11 -18.82 44.49 -46.34
CA ILE A 11 -19.71 44.32 -47.50
C ILE A 11 -20.18 42.87 -47.54
N LEU A 12 -21.46 42.74 -47.51
CA LEU A 12 -22.34 41.61 -47.79
C LEU A 12 -22.39 41.37 -49.32
N THR A 13 -22.34 40.12 -49.80
CA THR A 13 -23.01 39.77 -51.06
C THR A 13 -23.47 38.34 -51.05
N LEU A 14 -24.73 38.22 -51.09
CA LEU A 14 -25.67 37.14 -51.33
C LEU A 14 -25.65 36.78 -52.82
N THR A 15 -25.47 35.50 -53.18
CA THR A 15 -25.93 34.98 -54.48
C THR A 15 -26.54 33.59 -54.35
N LEU A 16 -27.82 33.57 -54.51
CA LEU A 16 -28.73 32.46 -54.62
C LEU A 16 -28.76 32.03 -56.12
N VAL A 17 -28.48 30.77 -56.43
CA VAL A 17 -28.88 30.21 -57.73
C VAL A 17 -29.54 28.85 -57.51
N LEU A 18 -30.84 28.79 -57.79
CA LEU A 18 -31.62 27.58 -57.95
C LEU A 18 -31.30 26.96 -59.34
N GLY A 19 -31.17 25.63 -59.32
CA GLY A 19 -31.18 24.86 -60.56
C GLY A 19 -31.70 23.44 -60.30
N LEU A 20 -32.99 23.24 -60.52
CA LEU A 20 -33.64 21.94 -60.60
C LEU A 20 -33.38 21.35 -62.02
N THR A 21 -32.93 20.10 -62.06
CA THR A 21 -33.42 19.15 -63.14
C THR A 21 -33.18 17.69 -62.69
N ALA A 22 -34.11 16.90 -63.14
CA ALA A 22 -34.54 15.62 -62.67
C ALA A 22 -33.81 14.37 -63.25
N CYS A 23 -34.06 13.26 -62.59
CA CYS A 23 -34.15 11.86 -63.04
C CYS A 23 -32.91 11.07 -63.46
N GLY A 24 -32.69 9.97 -62.74
CA GLY A 24 -31.95 8.79 -63.19
C GLY A 24 -31.55 7.90 -62.04
N GLY A 25 -32.32 6.83 -61.77
CA GLY A 25 -32.05 5.94 -60.63
C GLY A 25 -30.80 5.08 -60.77
N SER A 26 -30.17 4.79 -59.71
CA SER A 26 -29.37 3.58 -59.40
C SER A 26 -29.26 3.45 -57.89
N ASN A 27 -29.78 2.37 -57.39
CA ASN A 27 -29.57 1.92 -55.99
C ASN A 27 -28.07 1.78 -55.74
N THR A 28 -27.56 2.61 -54.84
CA THR A 28 -26.32 2.31 -54.12
C THR A 28 -26.69 2.39 -52.64
N GLU A 29 -26.68 1.26 -51.98
CA GLU A 29 -26.77 1.16 -50.53
C GLU A 29 -25.60 1.94 -49.94
N GLU A 30 -25.86 3.12 -49.41
CA GLU A 30 -24.95 3.78 -48.47
C GLU A 30 -25.02 3.02 -47.17
N THR A 31 -24.04 2.15 -47.00
CA THR A 31 -23.70 1.61 -45.68
C THR A 31 -23.24 2.81 -44.83
N SER A 32 -24.12 3.33 -44.02
CA SER A 32 -23.76 4.20 -42.89
C SER A 32 -22.86 3.37 -41.98
N GLN A 33 -21.55 3.56 -42.09
CA GLN A 33 -20.65 3.23 -41.01
C GLN A 33 -21.03 4.15 -39.83
N GLU A 34 -21.79 3.61 -38.87
CA GLU A 34 -21.74 4.07 -37.51
C GLU A 34 -20.29 3.89 -37.04
N SER A 35 -19.50 4.96 -37.05
CA SER A 35 -18.36 5.08 -36.22
C SER A 35 -18.91 5.11 -34.78
N GLY A 36 -18.97 3.94 -34.17
CA GLY A 36 -19.14 3.84 -32.74
C GLY A 36 -17.91 4.50 -32.09
N ASP A 37 -18.04 5.75 -31.74
CA ASP A 37 -17.22 6.34 -30.66
C ASP A 37 -17.55 5.51 -29.44
N THR A 38 -16.73 4.52 -29.17
CA THR A 38 -16.65 3.91 -27.85
C THR A 38 -16.14 5.04 -26.95
N GLU A 39 -17.03 5.71 -26.21
CA GLU A 39 -16.61 6.59 -25.12
C GLU A 39 -15.73 5.75 -24.22
N THR A 40 -14.43 6.01 -24.25
CA THR A 40 -13.49 5.38 -23.34
C THR A 40 -13.81 5.94 -21.96
N THR A 41 -14.40 5.13 -21.09
CA THR A 41 -14.66 5.52 -19.69
C THR A 41 -13.34 5.90 -19.07
N SER A 42 -13.24 7.10 -18.55
CA SER A 42 -12.05 7.61 -17.87
C SER A 42 -12.31 7.69 -16.38
N TYR A 43 -11.37 7.22 -15.60
CA TYR A 43 -11.42 7.21 -14.14
C TYR A 43 -10.39 8.18 -13.56
N LYS A 44 -10.69 8.69 -12.37
CA LYS A 44 -9.79 9.55 -11.59
C LYS A 44 -9.70 9.02 -10.17
N ILE A 45 -8.51 8.66 -9.72
CA ILE A 45 -8.29 8.13 -8.37
C ILE A 45 -7.32 8.99 -7.56
N GLY A 46 -7.48 8.99 -6.24
CA GLY A 46 -6.53 9.59 -5.31
C GLY A 46 -5.80 8.49 -4.53
N ILE A 47 -4.47 8.43 -4.60
CA ILE A 47 -3.65 7.49 -3.83
C ILE A 47 -2.92 8.25 -2.73
N SER A 48 -3.26 7.98 -1.47
CA SER A 48 -2.58 8.45 -0.27
C SER A 48 -1.66 7.36 0.26
N GLN A 49 -0.35 7.59 0.23
CA GLN A 49 0.66 6.71 0.82
C GLN A 49 1.19 7.34 2.10
N TYR A 50 1.24 6.59 3.21
CA TYR A 50 1.61 7.14 4.50
C TYR A 50 3.08 7.57 4.60
N GLY A 51 3.98 6.80 4.01
CA GLY A 51 5.41 7.08 4.02
C GLY A 51 6.13 6.43 2.85
N GLU A 52 7.43 6.66 2.74
CA GLU A 52 8.27 6.12 1.68
C GLU A 52 9.18 5.04 2.25
N HIS A 53 8.90 3.80 1.92
CA HIS A 53 9.74 2.62 2.10
C HIS A 53 9.31 1.50 1.15
N GLY A 54 10.23 0.55 0.88
CA GLY A 54 10.07 -0.45 -0.17
C GLY A 54 8.74 -1.21 -0.16
N SER A 55 8.23 -1.57 1.01
CA SER A 55 6.96 -2.32 1.10
C SER A 55 5.76 -1.51 0.61
N LEU A 56 5.63 -0.24 1.03
CA LEU A 56 4.53 0.62 0.57
C LEU A 56 4.66 1.02 -0.90
N ASP A 57 5.91 1.22 -1.38
CA ASP A 57 6.17 1.48 -2.79
C ASP A 57 5.78 0.28 -3.66
N ASN A 58 6.18 -0.93 -3.26
CA ASN A 58 5.80 -2.18 -3.92
C ASN A 58 4.28 -2.38 -3.91
N CYS A 59 3.61 -2.03 -2.81
CA CYS A 59 2.16 -2.10 -2.70
C CYS A 59 1.46 -1.17 -3.71
N ARG A 60 1.95 0.06 -3.86
CA ARG A 60 1.46 1.03 -4.86
C ARG A 60 1.70 0.55 -6.28
N GLU A 61 2.91 0.08 -6.57
CA GLU A 61 3.26 -0.45 -7.90
C GLU A 61 2.38 -1.64 -8.25
N GLY A 62 2.23 -2.59 -7.35
CA GLY A 62 1.33 -3.73 -7.51
C GLY A 62 -0.12 -3.31 -7.70
N PHE A 63 -0.59 -2.29 -6.96
CA PHE A 63 -1.95 -1.76 -7.12
C PHE A 63 -2.21 -1.23 -8.54
N LEU A 64 -1.29 -0.42 -9.07
CA LEU A 64 -1.39 0.08 -10.45
C LEU A 64 -1.29 -1.04 -11.48
N GLU A 65 -0.45 -2.05 -11.22
CA GLU A 65 -0.37 -3.25 -12.07
C GLU A 65 -1.70 -4.03 -12.06
N GLY A 66 -2.32 -4.21 -10.90
CA GLY A 66 -3.63 -4.87 -10.78
C GLY A 66 -4.73 -4.14 -11.55
N LEU A 67 -4.77 -2.80 -11.50
CA LEU A 67 -5.66 -1.98 -12.33
C LEU A 67 -5.36 -2.18 -13.82
N ALA A 68 -4.08 -2.18 -14.22
CA ALA A 68 -3.68 -2.38 -15.61
C ALA A 68 -4.06 -3.76 -16.13
N GLN A 69 -3.96 -4.81 -15.31
CA GLN A 69 -4.43 -6.18 -15.65
C GLN A 69 -5.95 -6.21 -15.94
N ALA A 70 -6.71 -5.33 -15.29
CA ALA A 70 -8.15 -5.15 -15.53
C ALA A 70 -8.47 -4.17 -16.68
N GLY A 71 -7.46 -3.65 -17.40
CA GLY A 71 -7.64 -2.71 -18.50
C GLY A 71 -7.82 -1.25 -18.08
N ILE A 72 -7.48 -0.90 -16.84
CA ILE A 72 -7.50 0.48 -16.31
C ILE A 72 -6.05 0.94 -16.19
N VAL A 73 -5.61 1.78 -17.15
CA VAL A 73 -4.19 2.11 -17.34
C VAL A 73 -3.94 3.59 -17.17
N GLU A 74 -2.98 3.94 -16.31
CA GLU A 74 -2.58 5.33 -16.09
C GLU A 74 -2.10 5.99 -17.38
N GLY A 75 -2.59 7.21 -17.64
CA GLY A 75 -2.29 7.97 -18.85
C GLY A 75 -3.11 7.56 -20.09
N GLU A 76 -3.91 6.48 -20.03
CA GLU A 76 -4.84 6.10 -21.11
C GLU A 76 -6.29 6.40 -20.71
N ASN A 77 -6.79 5.71 -19.68
CA ASN A 77 -8.15 5.86 -19.15
C ASN A 77 -8.18 6.03 -17.62
N LEU A 78 -7.04 6.30 -16.99
CA LEU A 78 -6.87 6.55 -15.56
C LEU A 78 -6.02 7.80 -15.33
N GLU A 79 -6.56 8.74 -14.55
CA GLU A 79 -5.84 9.86 -13.92
C GLU A 79 -5.53 9.50 -12.46
N VAL A 80 -4.27 9.57 -12.06
CA VAL A 80 -3.83 9.27 -10.70
C VAL A 80 -3.37 10.55 -10.02
N LEU A 81 -3.99 10.90 -8.90
CA LEU A 81 -3.51 11.91 -7.96
C LEU A 81 -2.77 11.17 -6.85
N TYR A 82 -1.45 11.19 -6.88
CA TYR A 82 -0.61 10.55 -5.87
C TYR A 82 -0.02 11.58 -4.91
N GLU A 83 -0.16 11.30 -3.61
CA GLU A 83 0.43 12.11 -2.54
C GLU A 83 1.02 11.20 -1.44
N ASN A 84 2.18 11.63 -0.92
CA ASN A 84 2.87 10.95 0.18
C ASN A 84 2.80 11.81 1.45
N ALA A 85 2.42 11.21 2.56
CA ALA A 85 2.26 11.92 3.83
C ALA A 85 3.56 12.04 4.64
N HIS A 86 4.67 11.44 4.18
CA HIS A 86 5.98 11.48 4.85
C HIS A 86 5.92 11.16 6.35
N PHE A 87 5.11 10.16 6.73
CA PHE A 87 4.84 9.73 8.11
C PHE A 87 4.16 10.79 9.00
N ASP A 88 3.53 11.81 8.40
CA ASP A 88 2.83 12.89 9.10
C ASP A 88 1.31 12.69 9.06
N ASN A 89 0.70 12.44 10.22
CA ASN A 89 -0.73 12.23 10.37
C ASN A 89 -1.57 13.47 10.01
N GLN A 90 -1.04 14.67 10.17
CA GLN A 90 -1.73 15.90 9.79
C GLN A 90 -1.73 16.04 8.26
N MET A 91 -0.61 15.75 7.62
CA MET A 91 -0.50 15.72 6.16
C MET A 91 -1.43 14.67 5.56
N THR A 92 -1.51 13.47 6.16
CA THR A 92 -2.42 12.40 5.75
C THR A 92 -3.88 12.88 5.70
N THR A 93 -4.31 13.60 6.74
CA THR A 93 -5.66 14.20 6.80
C THR A 93 -5.88 15.23 5.68
N GLN A 94 -4.89 16.08 5.41
CA GLN A 94 -4.97 17.09 4.34
C GLN A 94 -5.04 16.43 2.94
N ILE A 95 -4.31 15.35 2.72
CA ILE A 95 -4.34 14.57 1.47
C ILE A 95 -5.76 14.04 1.24
N GLY A 96 -6.37 13.37 2.22
CA GLY A 96 -7.74 12.87 2.12
C GLY A 96 -8.74 13.97 1.77
N GLN A 97 -8.64 15.13 2.44
CA GLN A 97 -9.50 16.31 2.14
C GLN A 97 -9.26 16.84 0.72
N THR A 98 -8.02 16.83 0.23
CA THR A 98 -7.67 17.25 -1.13
C THR A 98 -8.33 16.34 -2.17
N PHE A 99 -8.26 15.02 -1.98
CA PHE A 99 -8.90 14.05 -2.88
C PHE A 99 -10.43 14.18 -2.84
N SER A 100 -11.03 14.36 -1.66
CA SER A 100 -12.45 14.65 -1.54
C SER A 100 -12.83 15.90 -2.32
N ALA A 101 -12.06 16.99 -2.21
CA ALA A 101 -12.32 18.24 -2.94
C ALA A 101 -12.11 18.10 -4.46
N ALA A 102 -11.25 17.18 -4.90
CA ALA A 102 -10.96 16.93 -6.31
C ALA A 102 -12.01 16.03 -6.99
N ASP A 103 -13.04 15.58 -6.25
CA ASP A 103 -14.12 14.70 -6.72
C ASP A 103 -13.56 13.47 -7.47
N VAL A 104 -12.65 12.72 -6.81
CA VAL A 104 -12.12 11.47 -7.34
C VAL A 104 -13.18 10.36 -7.33
N ASP A 105 -13.10 9.43 -8.26
CA ASP A 105 -14.01 8.29 -8.35
C ASP A 105 -13.73 7.22 -7.29
N LEU A 106 -12.49 7.19 -6.77
CA LEU A 106 -12.03 6.26 -5.75
C LEU A 106 -10.88 6.88 -4.95
N MET A 107 -10.87 6.69 -3.65
CA MET A 107 -9.69 6.96 -2.81
C MET A 107 -9.00 5.66 -2.45
N VAL A 108 -7.66 5.67 -2.49
CA VAL A 108 -6.80 4.55 -2.11
C VAL A 108 -5.94 4.95 -0.92
N GLY A 109 -6.06 4.22 0.18
CA GLY A 109 -5.21 4.40 1.35
C GLY A 109 -4.18 3.29 1.47
N ILE A 110 -2.90 3.64 1.37
CA ILE A 110 -1.77 2.72 1.56
C ILE A 110 -1.21 2.92 2.96
N ALA A 111 -1.27 1.91 3.79
CA ALA A 111 -1.06 1.87 5.24
C ALA A 111 -2.24 2.44 6.06
N THR A 112 -2.35 1.97 7.32
CA THR A 112 -3.50 2.24 8.20
C THR A 112 -3.80 3.73 8.38
N PRO A 113 -2.82 4.63 8.66
CA PRO A 113 -3.13 6.05 8.85
C PRO A 113 -3.70 6.71 7.58
N SER A 114 -3.20 6.35 6.39
CA SER A 114 -3.71 6.87 5.12
C SER A 114 -5.12 6.37 4.81
N ALA A 115 -5.39 5.09 5.06
CA ALA A 115 -6.71 4.52 4.82
C ALA A 115 -7.78 5.14 5.72
N VAL A 116 -7.49 5.30 7.01
CA VAL A 116 -8.40 5.95 7.97
C VAL A 116 -8.67 7.40 7.56
N ALA A 117 -7.64 8.14 7.14
CA ALA A 117 -7.80 9.53 6.71
C ALA A 117 -8.62 9.64 5.42
N CYS A 118 -8.39 8.77 4.44
CA CYS A 118 -9.19 8.70 3.21
C CYS A 118 -10.65 8.38 3.53
N TYR A 119 -10.91 7.38 4.38
CA TYR A 119 -12.26 6.97 4.74
C TYR A 119 -13.04 8.11 5.43
N ASN A 120 -12.40 8.76 6.41
CA ASN A 120 -13.02 9.92 7.09
C ASN A 120 -13.31 11.10 6.13
N ALA A 121 -12.44 11.33 5.14
CA ALA A 121 -12.62 12.42 4.17
C ALA A 121 -13.64 12.09 3.07
N ALA A 122 -13.90 10.81 2.84
CA ALA A 122 -14.83 10.32 1.81
C ALA A 122 -16.30 10.32 2.26
N GLU A 123 -16.56 10.28 3.58
CA GLU A 123 -17.88 10.03 4.17
C GLU A 123 -18.97 10.99 3.67
N ASP A 124 -18.71 12.30 3.66
CA ASP A 124 -19.69 13.32 3.26
C ASP A 124 -20.08 13.26 1.76
N LYS A 125 -19.24 12.65 0.92
CA LYS A 125 -19.41 12.56 -0.53
C LYS A 125 -19.72 11.16 -1.03
N ASP A 126 -19.72 10.18 -0.13
CA ASP A 126 -19.92 8.77 -0.45
C ASP A 126 -18.90 8.24 -1.51
N ILE A 127 -17.68 8.77 -1.47
CA ILE A 127 -16.60 8.32 -2.34
C ILE A 127 -16.15 6.93 -1.87
N PRO A 128 -16.09 5.91 -2.74
CA PRO A 128 -15.59 4.60 -2.34
C PRO A 128 -14.13 4.65 -1.94
N VAL A 129 -13.77 3.89 -0.90
CA VAL A 129 -12.40 3.79 -0.41
C VAL A 129 -11.88 2.36 -0.54
N ILE A 130 -10.70 2.23 -1.10
CA ILE A 130 -9.95 0.96 -1.11
C ILE A 130 -8.69 1.15 -0.29
N PHE A 131 -8.42 0.19 0.58
CA PHE A 131 -7.20 0.18 1.37
C PHE A 131 -6.29 -1.00 1.02
N THR A 132 -5.01 -0.84 1.31
CA THR A 132 -4.02 -1.91 1.24
C THR A 132 -2.96 -1.72 2.31
N ALA A 133 -2.27 -2.79 2.71
CA ALA A 133 -1.30 -2.78 3.80
C ALA A 133 -1.94 -2.33 5.15
N ILE A 134 -3.08 -2.94 5.50
CA ILE A 134 -3.78 -2.72 6.76
C ILE A 134 -3.74 -4.00 7.59
N THR A 135 -3.03 -3.98 8.70
CA THR A 135 -2.85 -5.18 9.53
C THR A 135 -4.14 -5.63 10.20
N ASP A 136 -4.93 -4.68 10.71
CA ASP A 136 -6.18 -4.95 11.41
C ASP A 136 -7.28 -3.97 10.99
N PRO A 137 -8.06 -4.29 9.95
CA PRO A 137 -9.16 -3.44 9.48
C PRO A 137 -10.26 -3.23 10.54
N VAL A 138 -10.47 -4.19 11.44
CA VAL A 138 -11.48 -4.08 12.51
C VAL A 138 -11.04 -3.06 13.57
N GLU A 139 -9.80 -3.14 14.06
CA GLU A 139 -9.24 -2.17 15.02
C GLU A 139 -9.18 -0.76 14.40
N ALA A 140 -8.96 -0.69 13.08
CA ALA A 140 -8.93 0.58 12.33
C ALA A 140 -10.33 1.13 12.00
N ASN A 141 -11.42 0.42 12.31
CA ASN A 141 -12.80 0.74 11.92
C ASN A 141 -12.99 0.88 10.40
N LEU A 142 -12.35 -0.01 9.63
CA LEU A 142 -12.40 -0.08 8.17
C LEU A 142 -13.06 -1.37 7.67
N ASP A 143 -13.79 -2.08 8.53
CA ASP A 143 -14.45 -3.36 8.25
C ASP A 143 -15.91 -3.22 7.78
N SER A 144 -16.40 -2.00 7.68
CA SER A 144 -17.78 -1.70 7.29
C SER A 144 -17.95 -0.33 6.66
N GLY A 145 -19.01 -0.13 5.88
CA GLY A 145 -19.30 1.13 5.17
C GLY A 145 -18.86 1.08 3.70
N ASN A 146 -18.64 2.24 3.08
CA ASN A 146 -18.18 2.33 1.68
C ASN A 146 -16.66 2.18 1.58
N VAL A 147 -16.12 1.12 2.21
CA VAL A 147 -14.69 0.83 2.28
C VAL A 147 -14.45 -0.68 2.20
N THR A 148 -13.38 -1.08 1.51
CA THR A 148 -12.87 -2.45 1.44
C THR A 148 -11.39 -2.44 1.06
N GLY A 149 -10.77 -3.59 0.91
CA GLY A 149 -9.37 -3.69 0.49
C GLY A 149 -8.70 -4.98 0.92
N THR A 150 -7.39 -4.93 1.14
CA THR A 150 -6.58 -6.09 1.53
C THR A 150 -5.85 -5.86 2.84
N SER A 151 -5.91 -6.89 3.70
CA SER A 151 -5.22 -6.92 5.00
C SER A 151 -3.89 -7.66 4.88
N ASP A 152 -2.87 -7.09 5.51
CA ASP A 152 -1.54 -7.66 5.70
C ASP A 152 -1.34 -8.20 7.13
N ALA A 153 -2.39 -8.77 7.72
CA ALA A 153 -2.31 -9.37 9.06
C ALA A 153 -1.06 -10.24 9.22
N LEU A 154 -0.29 -10.00 10.29
CA LEU A 154 0.99 -10.69 10.46
C LEU A 154 0.81 -12.15 10.89
N PRO A 155 1.59 -13.10 10.32
CA PRO A 155 1.61 -14.48 10.76
C PRO A 155 2.45 -14.66 12.04
N VAL A 156 2.04 -14.02 13.15
CA VAL A 156 2.83 -13.97 14.39
C VAL A 156 3.24 -15.35 14.88
N GLU A 157 2.33 -16.32 14.82
CA GLU A 157 2.66 -17.71 15.19
C GLU A 157 3.77 -18.30 14.30
N GLY A 158 3.69 -18.06 12.98
CA GLY A 158 4.73 -18.47 12.02
C GLY A 158 6.07 -17.81 12.31
N GLN A 159 6.06 -16.53 12.64
CA GLN A 159 7.25 -15.77 13.01
C GLN A 159 7.89 -16.29 14.31
N LEU A 160 7.09 -16.57 15.35
CA LEU A 160 7.61 -17.13 16.61
C LEU A 160 8.22 -18.52 16.39
N LYS A 161 7.61 -19.37 15.54
CA LYS A 161 8.17 -20.67 15.13
C LYS A 161 9.49 -20.52 14.39
N LEU A 162 9.59 -19.55 13.47
CA LEU A 162 10.79 -19.26 12.71
C LEU A 162 11.93 -18.81 13.64
N ILE A 163 11.67 -17.87 14.55
CA ILE A 163 12.65 -17.42 15.54
C ILE A 163 13.14 -18.59 16.39
N ARG A 164 12.24 -19.42 16.92
CA ARG A 164 12.59 -20.59 17.73
C ARG A 164 13.42 -21.61 16.95
N ALA A 165 13.16 -21.79 15.65
CA ALA A 165 13.90 -22.71 14.81
C ALA A 165 15.35 -22.24 14.55
N LEU A 166 15.57 -20.94 14.33
CA LEU A 166 16.88 -20.37 14.07
C LEU A 166 17.68 -20.06 15.35
N GLN A 167 17.00 -19.75 16.46
CA GLN A 167 17.58 -19.44 17.77
C GLN A 167 16.90 -20.29 18.87
N PRO A 168 17.26 -21.59 18.97
CA PRO A 168 16.63 -22.50 19.95
C PRO A 168 16.78 -22.07 21.42
N ASP A 169 17.83 -21.32 21.74
CA ASP A 169 18.18 -20.89 23.11
C ASP A 169 17.72 -19.45 23.41
N ALA A 170 17.06 -18.76 22.49
CA ALA A 170 16.56 -17.39 22.73
C ALA A 170 15.36 -17.39 23.69
N ASP A 171 15.37 -16.46 24.65
CA ASP A 171 14.32 -16.31 25.65
C ASP A 171 13.54 -14.98 25.49
N THR A 172 14.22 -13.93 25.03
CA THR A 172 13.65 -12.57 24.99
C THR A 172 13.68 -11.97 23.58
N ILE A 173 12.49 -11.63 23.08
CA ILE A 173 12.32 -10.92 21.80
C ILE A 173 12.08 -9.45 22.10
N GLY A 174 12.93 -8.58 21.55
CA GLY A 174 12.71 -7.13 21.55
C GLY A 174 11.80 -6.71 20.41
N ILE A 175 10.85 -5.82 20.68
CA ILE A 175 9.98 -5.23 19.66
C ILE A 175 9.93 -3.71 19.86
N ILE A 176 10.13 -2.95 18.77
CA ILE A 176 9.89 -1.50 18.74
C ILE A 176 8.58 -1.27 18.01
N TYR A 177 7.72 -0.43 18.55
CA TYR A 177 6.43 -0.14 17.93
C TYR A 177 6.00 1.31 18.12
N THR A 178 5.31 1.87 17.16
CA THR A 178 4.75 3.23 17.21
C THR A 178 3.40 3.21 17.92
N THR A 179 3.29 3.93 19.03
CA THR A 179 2.10 3.92 19.89
C THR A 179 0.86 4.56 19.23
N SER A 180 1.05 5.36 18.21
CA SER A 180 -0.03 6.01 17.43
C SER A 180 -0.42 5.24 16.17
N GLU A 181 0.22 4.10 15.85
CA GLU A 181 -0.14 3.24 14.72
C GLU A 181 -1.02 2.07 15.21
N PRO A 182 -2.31 2.01 14.85
CA PRO A 182 -3.22 0.93 15.29
C PRO A 182 -2.76 -0.46 14.86
N ASN A 183 -2.18 -0.59 13.64
CA ASN A 183 -1.56 -1.82 13.14
C ASN A 183 -0.49 -2.36 14.10
N SER A 184 0.40 -1.49 14.58
CA SER A 184 1.47 -1.86 15.49
C SER A 184 0.96 -2.24 16.87
N VAL A 185 -0.03 -1.50 17.39
CA VAL A 185 -0.69 -1.79 18.67
C VAL A 185 -1.43 -3.13 18.64
N SER A 186 -2.10 -3.46 17.53
CA SER A 186 -2.75 -4.76 17.34
C SER A 186 -1.73 -5.90 17.25
N ALA A 187 -0.67 -5.72 16.46
CA ALA A 187 0.37 -6.72 16.29
C ALA A 187 1.10 -7.03 17.61
N ILE A 188 1.50 -6.02 18.38
CA ILE A 188 2.20 -6.24 19.68
C ILE A 188 1.33 -7.03 20.65
N ARG A 189 0.03 -6.78 20.70
CA ARG A 189 -0.92 -7.53 21.53
C ARG A 189 -0.90 -9.02 21.17
N THR A 190 -0.90 -9.34 19.88
CA THR A 190 -0.83 -10.73 19.40
C THR A 190 0.50 -11.40 19.78
N TYR A 191 1.63 -10.67 19.71
CA TYR A 191 2.90 -11.19 20.17
C TYR A 191 2.90 -11.47 21.68
N GLU A 192 2.37 -10.56 22.50
CA GLU A 192 2.28 -10.73 23.96
C GLU A 192 1.38 -11.91 24.34
N GLU A 193 0.31 -12.16 23.59
CA GLU A 193 -0.61 -13.28 23.82
C GLU A 193 0.02 -14.64 23.46
N LEU A 194 0.78 -14.72 22.36
CA LEU A 194 1.28 -15.99 21.82
C LEU A 194 2.70 -16.35 22.27
N ALA A 195 3.56 -15.37 22.59
CA ALA A 195 4.99 -15.59 22.82
C ALA A 195 5.28 -16.63 23.90
N GLY A 196 4.49 -16.65 24.97
CA GLY A 196 4.64 -17.60 26.09
C GLY A 196 4.48 -19.06 25.68
N ASP A 197 3.64 -19.36 24.69
CA ASP A 197 3.43 -20.71 24.17
C ASP A 197 4.65 -21.24 23.41
N TYR A 198 5.49 -20.33 22.93
CA TYR A 198 6.75 -20.62 22.24
C TYR A 198 7.98 -20.43 23.12
N GLY A 199 7.79 -20.19 24.44
CA GLY A 199 8.85 -20.03 25.40
C GLY A 199 9.58 -18.68 25.33
N PHE A 200 8.93 -17.64 24.79
CA PHE A 200 9.49 -16.31 24.69
C PHE A 200 8.84 -15.33 25.67
N THR A 201 9.64 -14.32 26.05
CA THR A 201 9.18 -13.10 26.70
C THR A 201 9.33 -11.94 25.72
N ILE A 202 8.34 -11.06 25.65
CA ILE A 202 8.41 -9.86 24.81
C ILE A 202 8.89 -8.67 25.66
N ASP A 203 9.97 -8.02 25.21
CA ASP A 203 10.40 -6.70 25.73
C ASP A 203 10.06 -5.64 24.68
N ALA A 204 8.93 -4.97 24.86
CA ALA A 204 8.43 -3.99 23.91
C ALA A 204 8.79 -2.56 24.33
N VAL A 205 9.23 -1.74 23.36
CA VAL A 205 9.49 -0.32 23.53
C VAL A 205 8.60 0.48 22.59
N GLY A 206 7.62 1.19 23.15
CA GLY A 206 6.76 2.11 22.42
C GLY A 206 7.46 3.43 22.14
N VAL A 207 7.32 3.95 20.91
CA VAL A 207 7.81 5.26 20.48
C VAL A 207 6.65 6.12 19.99
N ALA A 208 6.81 7.44 20.04
CA ALA A 208 5.80 8.38 19.55
C ALA A 208 6.08 8.88 18.13
N ALA A 209 7.34 8.83 17.69
CA ALA A 209 7.79 9.34 16.41
C ALA A 209 9.04 8.58 15.90
N GLN A 210 9.32 8.68 14.62
CA GLN A 210 10.42 8.00 13.95
C GLN A 210 11.80 8.33 14.55
N GLU A 211 12.00 9.56 15.00
CA GLU A 211 13.26 10.03 15.60
C GLU A 211 13.64 9.29 16.91
N GLU A 212 12.67 8.67 17.57
CA GLU A 212 12.89 7.93 18.83
C GLU A 212 13.29 6.47 18.57
N VAL A 213 13.08 5.95 17.37
CA VAL A 213 13.24 4.52 17.04
C VAL A 213 14.67 4.03 17.28
N THR A 214 15.68 4.77 16.85
CA THR A 214 17.09 4.36 17.05
C THR A 214 17.50 4.35 18.52
N GLN A 215 16.93 5.22 19.35
CA GLN A 215 17.13 5.20 20.79
C GLN A 215 16.41 4.02 21.45
N ALA A 216 15.24 3.64 20.94
CA ALA A 216 14.54 2.45 21.40
C ALA A 216 15.36 1.18 21.11
N ALA A 217 16.01 1.10 19.95
CA ALA A 217 16.92 0.01 19.62
C ALA A 217 18.10 -0.07 20.59
N ASP A 218 18.77 1.06 20.90
CA ASP A 218 19.83 1.14 21.91
C ASP A 218 19.34 0.65 23.29
N THR A 219 18.09 0.96 23.63
CA THR A 219 17.47 0.53 24.89
C THR A 219 17.31 -0.99 24.93
N LEU A 220 16.76 -1.62 23.88
CA LEU A 220 16.61 -3.08 23.80
C LEU A 220 17.97 -3.80 23.80
N ILE A 221 18.95 -3.29 23.05
CA ILE A 221 20.31 -3.80 23.05
C ILE A 221 20.91 -3.77 24.47
N SER A 222 20.74 -2.66 25.18
CA SER A 222 21.27 -2.52 26.55
C SER A 222 20.58 -3.42 27.57
N ARG A 223 19.33 -3.81 27.33
CA ARG A 223 18.58 -4.77 28.15
C ARG A 223 18.97 -6.22 27.86
N GLY A 224 19.70 -6.47 26.78
CA GLY A 224 20.23 -7.78 26.42
C GLY A 224 19.18 -8.72 25.87
N VAL A 225 18.31 -8.23 24.97
CA VAL A 225 17.38 -9.06 24.22
C VAL A 225 18.15 -9.99 23.28
N ASP A 226 17.64 -11.21 23.04
CA ASP A 226 18.32 -12.21 22.21
C ASP A 226 18.17 -11.94 20.70
N CYS A 227 17.07 -11.29 20.32
CA CYS A 227 16.81 -10.85 18.95
C CYS A 227 15.79 -9.71 18.95
N LEU A 228 15.62 -9.05 17.81
CA LEU A 228 14.47 -8.18 17.54
C LEU A 228 13.54 -8.87 16.55
N SER A 229 12.22 -8.65 16.71
CA SER A 229 11.22 -8.95 15.69
C SER A 229 10.56 -7.65 15.24
N ASN A 230 10.68 -7.33 13.97
CA ASN A 230 10.00 -6.17 13.41
C ASN A 230 8.54 -6.48 13.12
N LEU A 231 7.73 -5.45 13.25
CA LEU A 231 6.35 -5.41 12.79
C LEU A 231 6.28 -4.74 11.40
N THR A 232 5.06 -4.59 10.87
CA THR A 232 4.76 -3.69 9.74
C THR A 232 4.54 -2.26 10.24
N ASP A 233 5.41 -1.81 11.15
CA ASP A 233 5.42 -0.46 11.72
C ASP A 233 6.11 0.50 10.77
N ASN A 234 5.38 1.49 10.25
CA ASN A 234 5.88 2.35 9.19
C ASN A 234 7.07 3.22 9.64
N ASN A 235 7.03 3.74 10.88
CA ASN A 235 8.14 4.55 11.40
C ASN A 235 9.41 3.71 11.65
N VAL A 236 9.24 2.48 12.14
CA VAL A 236 10.36 1.55 12.39
C VAL A 236 10.98 1.11 11.07
N VAL A 237 10.15 0.69 10.10
CA VAL A 237 10.62 0.27 8.76
C VAL A 237 11.33 1.41 8.04
N GLY A 238 10.81 2.64 8.14
CA GLY A 238 11.42 3.82 7.50
C GLY A 238 12.86 4.12 7.94
N VAL A 239 13.31 3.59 9.09
CA VAL A 239 14.69 3.74 9.59
C VAL A 239 15.37 2.41 9.88
N LEU A 240 14.88 1.30 9.31
CA LEU A 240 15.36 -0.05 9.57
C LEU A 240 16.87 -0.21 9.33
N SER A 241 17.42 0.42 8.30
CA SER A 241 18.87 0.36 8.02
C SER A 241 19.71 0.87 9.19
N ALA A 242 19.26 1.92 9.88
CA ALA A 242 19.97 2.46 11.05
C ALA A 242 19.83 1.54 12.28
N ILE A 243 18.72 0.80 12.40
CA ILE A 243 18.56 -0.20 13.47
C ILE A 243 19.47 -1.40 13.19
N LEU A 244 19.51 -1.88 11.94
CA LEU A 244 20.37 -2.98 11.51
C LEU A 244 21.85 -2.69 11.75
N GLU A 245 22.34 -1.47 11.50
CA GLU A 245 23.71 -1.09 11.81
C GLU A 245 24.03 -1.31 13.31
N LYS A 246 23.18 -0.82 14.21
CA LYS A 246 23.36 -0.96 15.67
C LYS A 246 23.27 -2.40 16.16
N THR A 247 22.29 -3.15 15.68
CA THR A 247 22.07 -4.52 16.12
C THR A 247 23.12 -5.47 15.57
N ASN A 248 23.64 -5.23 14.34
CA ASN A 248 24.76 -5.94 13.75
C ASN A 248 26.05 -5.73 14.56
N GLU A 249 26.33 -4.49 14.99
CA GLU A 249 27.47 -4.21 15.88
C GLU A 249 27.33 -4.92 17.25
N ALA A 250 26.10 -5.06 17.74
CA ALA A 250 25.81 -5.76 19.00
C ALA A 250 25.73 -7.29 18.87
N GLY A 251 25.72 -7.83 17.65
CA GLY A 251 25.53 -9.26 17.38
C GLY A 251 24.10 -9.76 17.69
N ILE A 252 23.08 -8.89 17.57
CA ILE A 252 21.68 -9.18 17.82
C ILE A 252 20.95 -9.26 16.49
N PRO A 253 20.42 -10.43 16.08
CA PRO A 253 19.71 -10.58 14.82
C PRO A 253 18.34 -9.88 14.86
N ILE A 254 17.91 -9.38 13.69
CA ILE A 254 16.56 -8.87 13.47
C ILE A 254 15.80 -9.81 12.54
N TYR A 255 14.60 -10.21 12.95
CA TYR A 255 13.64 -10.92 12.12
C TYR A 255 12.66 -9.94 11.51
N GLY A 256 12.51 -9.97 10.20
CA GLY A 256 11.57 -9.12 9.45
C GLY A 256 10.18 -9.72 9.41
N SER A 257 9.20 -8.90 9.12
CA SER A 257 7.79 -9.30 8.96
C SER A 257 7.34 -9.40 7.50
N GLU A 258 8.23 -9.08 6.56
CA GLU A 258 7.97 -9.13 5.13
C GLU A 258 9.29 -9.15 4.31
N VAL A 259 9.17 -9.39 2.99
CA VAL A 259 10.31 -9.68 2.12
C VAL A 259 11.32 -8.54 2.01
N GLU A 260 10.87 -7.28 1.96
CA GLU A 260 11.79 -6.13 1.78
C GLU A 260 12.67 -5.91 3.02
N GLN A 261 12.14 -6.17 4.23
CA GLN A 261 12.95 -6.11 5.44
C GLN A 261 14.05 -7.17 5.44
N VAL A 262 13.78 -8.37 4.91
CA VAL A 262 14.78 -9.44 4.78
C VAL A 262 15.82 -9.09 3.72
N LYS A 263 15.43 -8.50 2.59
CA LYS A 263 16.37 -7.97 1.59
C LYS A 263 17.25 -6.86 2.14
N LEU A 264 16.72 -6.00 3.03
CA LEU A 264 17.49 -4.95 3.69
C LEU A 264 18.54 -5.48 4.67
N GLY A 265 18.42 -6.72 5.17
CA GLY A 265 19.40 -7.30 6.06
C GLY A 265 18.84 -7.96 7.32
N CYS A 266 17.52 -8.07 7.50
CA CYS A 266 16.95 -8.95 8.50
C CYS A 266 17.32 -10.39 8.18
N VAL A 267 17.60 -11.22 9.22
CA VAL A 267 18.10 -12.57 9.01
C VAL A 267 17.08 -13.49 8.34
N ALA A 268 15.82 -13.35 8.71
CA ALA A 268 14.72 -14.12 8.15
C ALA A 268 13.39 -13.43 8.44
N GLY A 269 12.32 -13.89 7.81
CA GLY A 269 10.96 -13.40 8.08
C GLY A 269 9.90 -14.37 7.57
N ALA A 270 8.79 -14.45 8.31
CA ALA A 270 7.54 -15.02 7.83
C ALA A 270 6.63 -13.84 7.47
N GLY A 271 6.26 -13.68 6.21
CA GLY A 271 5.59 -12.46 5.80
C GLY A 271 4.98 -12.49 4.41
N ILE A 272 4.66 -11.32 3.91
CA ILE A 272 3.86 -11.07 2.73
C ILE A 272 4.75 -10.50 1.61
N ASP A 273 4.35 -10.78 0.37
CA ASP A 273 4.82 -10.08 -0.82
C ASP A 273 3.88 -8.89 -1.10
N TYR A 274 4.36 -7.68 -0.89
CA TYR A 274 3.56 -6.47 -1.04
C TYR A 274 3.23 -6.10 -2.49
N VAL A 275 3.99 -6.60 -3.47
CA VAL A 275 3.59 -6.46 -4.89
C VAL A 275 2.33 -7.27 -5.15
N GLN A 276 2.28 -8.52 -4.67
CA GLN A 276 1.09 -9.38 -4.82
C GLN A 276 -0.11 -8.84 -4.06
N LEU A 277 0.10 -8.30 -2.84
CA LEU A 277 -0.94 -7.62 -2.07
C LEU A 277 -1.53 -6.44 -2.87
N GLY A 278 -0.66 -5.62 -3.43
CA GLY A 278 -1.06 -4.50 -4.27
C GLY A 278 -1.86 -4.93 -5.51
N ILE A 279 -1.39 -5.95 -6.24
CA ILE A 279 -2.08 -6.48 -7.43
C ILE A 279 -3.50 -6.94 -7.06
N GLN A 280 -3.65 -7.69 -5.98
CA GLN A 280 -4.95 -8.13 -5.49
C GLN A 280 -5.87 -6.93 -5.18
N THR A 281 -5.33 -5.91 -4.50
CA THR A 281 -6.07 -4.68 -4.20
C THR A 281 -6.49 -3.93 -5.47
N GLY A 282 -5.60 -3.83 -6.46
CA GLY A 282 -5.89 -3.20 -7.75
C GLY A 282 -7.01 -3.90 -8.52
N LEU A 283 -7.03 -5.23 -8.49
CA LEU A 283 -8.13 -6.02 -9.08
C LEU A 283 -9.47 -5.81 -8.36
N MET A 284 -9.45 -5.63 -7.02
CA MET A 284 -10.65 -5.26 -6.25
C MET A 284 -11.11 -3.84 -6.62
N ALA A 285 -10.19 -2.88 -6.70
CA ALA A 285 -10.47 -1.51 -7.10
C ALA A 285 -11.09 -1.42 -8.50
N ALA A 286 -10.61 -2.23 -9.45
CA ALA A 286 -11.17 -2.29 -10.80
C ALA A 286 -12.64 -2.69 -10.80
N LYS A 287 -13.06 -3.62 -9.96
CA LYS A 287 -14.48 -4.01 -9.82
C LYS A 287 -15.35 -2.86 -9.31
N VAL A 288 -14.81 -2.04 -8.40
CA VAL A 288 -15.51 -0.86 -7.87
C VAL A 288 -15.62 0.21 -8.96
N LEU A 289 -14.53 0.54 -9.63
CA LEU A 289 -14.48 1.56 -10.69
C LEU A 289 -15.39 1.22 -11.88
N THR A 290 -15.46 -0.06 -12.25
CA THR A 290 -16.33 -0.52 -13.35
C THR A 290 -17.79 -0.70 -12.93
N GLY A 291 -18.12 -0.57 -11.65
CA GLY A 291 -19.46 -0.80 -11.11
C GLY A 291 -19.86 -2.28 -11.06
N GLU A 292 -18.91 -3.22 -11.18
CA GLU A 292 -19.14 -4.65 -11.01
C GLU A 292 -19.49 -5.00 -9.55
N ALA A 293 -18.89 -4.27 -8.59
CA ALA A 293 -19.16 -4.41 -7.17
C ALA A 293 -19.12 -3.04 -6.47
N THR A 294 -19.69 -2.98 -5.26
CA THR A 294 -19.51 -1.82 -4.37
C THR A 294 -18.56 -2.20 -3.22
N CYS A 295 -17.90 -1.22 -2.61
CA CYS A 295 -17.06 -1.49 -1.44
C CYS A 295 -17.85 -2.15 -0.32
N SER A 296 -19.08 -1.71 -0.07
CA SER A 296 -19.94 -2.24 0.99
C SER A 296 -20.40 -3.68 0.79
N ASP A 297 -20.44 -4.18 -0.46
CA ASP A 297 -20.83 -5.55 -0.80
C ASP A 297 -19.64 -6.50 -0.88
N MET A 298 -18.42 -5.97 -0.87
CA MET A 298 -17.18 -6.72 -1.02
C MET A 298 -16.42 -6.70 0.31
N PRO A 299 -16.37 -7.82 1.04
CA PRO A 299 -15.58 -7.89 2.26
C PRO A 299 -14.10 -7.66 1.95
N TYR A 300 -13.35 -7.11 2.89
CA TYR A 300 -11.91 -7.07 2.75
C TYR A 300 -11.33 -8.49 2.71
N GLU A 301 -10.21 -8.63 2.03
CA GLU A 301 -9.52 -9.92 1.88
C GLU A 301 -8.23 -9.91 2.70
N THR A 302 -7.95 -11.02 3.39
CA THR A 302 -6.69 -11.22 4.10
C THR A 302 -5.83 -12.18 3.30
N ILE A 303 -4.55 -11.88 3.11
CA ILE A 303 -3.63 -12.83 2.51
C ILE A 303 -3.38 -13.98 3.49
N GLU A 304 -3.70 -15.20 3.06
CA GLU A 304 -3.50 -16.42 3.86
C GLU A 304 -2.17 -17.12 3.55
N ASN A 305 -1.57 -16.82 2.38
CA ASN A 305 -0.33 -17.45 1.93
C ASN A 305 0.88 -16.58 2.30
N TYR A 306 1.52 -16.93 3.41
CA TYR A 306 2.75 -16.30 3.86
C TYR A 306 3.97 -17.04 3.30
N GLY A 307 4.94 -16.27 2.80
CA GLY A 307 6.25 -16.79 2.44
C GLY A 307 7.17 -16.89 3.66
N LEU A 308 8.10 -17.83 3.61
CA LEU A 308 9.28 -17.81 4.46
C LEU A 308 10.44 -17.24 3.63
N TYR A 309 11.10 -16.23 4.18
CA TYR A 309 12.20 -15.52 3.53
C TYR A 309 13.45 -15.60 4.40
N ILE A 310 14.61 -15.79 3.79
CA ILE A 310 15.90 -15.81 4.48
C ILE A 310 16.92 -14.94 3.74
N ASN A 311 17.84 -14.38 4.51
CA ASN A 311 19.03 -13.71 4.01
C ASN A 311 20.25 -14.47 4.51
N SER A 312 20.84 -15.31 3.65
CA SER A 312 21.95 -16.19 4.03
C SER A 312 23.19 -15.43 4.46
N ASP A 313 23.44 -14.23 3.92
CA ASP A 313 24.57 -13.40 4.33
C ASP A 313 24.39 -12.85 5.75
N ALA A 314 23.19 -12.34 6.06
CA ALA A 314 22.85 -11.87 7.40
C ALA A 314 22.86 -13.01 8.43
N ILE A 315 22.33 -14.19 8.07
CA ILE A 315 22.36 -15.40 8.89
C ILE A 315 23.80 -15.80 9.20
N ALA A 316 24.67 -15.84 8.19
CA ALA A 316 26.08 -16.19 8.37
C ALA A 316 26.82 -15.17 9.23
N ALA A 317 26.55 -13.87 9.05
CA ALA A 317 27.13 -12.79 9.87
C ALA A 317 26.74 -12.90 11.36
N MET A 318 25.52 -13.37 11.64
CA MET A 318 25.02 -13.60 13.00
C MET A 318 25.41 -14.98 13.58
N GLY A 319 26.08 -15.84 12.78
CA GLY A 319 26.46 -17.19 13.20
C GLY A 319 25.26 -18.12 13.43
N LEU A 320 24.13 -17.84 12.81
CA LEU A 320 22.93 -18.66 12.89
C LEU A 320 23.00 -19.85 11.92
N THR A 321 22.20 -20.86 12.18
CA THR A 321 22.06 -22.03 11.31
C THR A 321 20.61 -22.20 10.92
N VAL A 322 20.34 -22.35 9.61
CA VAL A 322 19.00 -22.61 9.09
C VAL A 322 18.76 -24.12 9.11
N PRO A 323 17.73 -24.62 9.82
CA PRO A 323 17.34 -26.03 9.76
C PRO A 323 16.87 -26.42 8.35
N ASP A 324 17.09 -27.69 7.96
CA ASP A 324 16.79 -28.21 6.63
C ASP A 324 15.32 -28.05 6.22
N ASP A 325 14.40 -28.15 7.16
CA ASP A 325 12.96 -27.98 6.95
C ASP A 325 12.59 -26.53 6.63
N ILE A 326 13.25 -25.55 7.25
CA ILE A 326 13.11 -24.12 6.91
C ILE A 326 13.79 -23.84 5.56
N ALA A 327 15.04 -24.29 5.37
CA ALA A 327 15.79 -24.04 4.14
C ALA A 327 15.08 -24.57 2.88
N SER A 328 14.34 -25.68 3.00
CA SER A 328 13.59 -26.27 1.89
C SER A 328 12.34 -25.49 1.46
N GLN A 329 11.83 -24.61 2.32
CA GLN A 329 10.60 -23.84 2.13
C GLN A 329 10.88 -22.34 1.93
N ALA A 330 12.00 -21.86 2.45
CA ALA A 330 12.33 -20.45 2.42
C ALA A 330 12.84 -19.98 1.06
N GLN A 331 12.45 -18.76 0.70
CA GLN A 331 12.97 -18.03 -0.45
C GLN A 331 14.21 -17.23 -0.02
N GLU A 332 15.29 -17.35 -0.80
CA GLU A 332 16.52 -16.57 -0.59
C GLU A 332 16.32 -15.12 -1.02
N CYS A 333 16.77 -14.19 -0.17
CA CYS A 333 16.69 -12.74 -0.40
C CYS A 333 18.05 -12.03 -0.41
N ALA A 334 19.15 -12.72 -0.12
CA ALA A 334 20.49 -12.14 -0.31
C ALA A 334 20.76 -11.90 -1.81
N GLU A 335 21.43 -10.77 -2.14
CA GLU A 335 21.82 -10.42 -3.52
C GLU A 335 23.12 -11.13 -3.96
#